data_95a39a7b2948354ad519f68f0ec2782a
#
_entry.id   95a39a7b2948354ad519f68f0ec2782a
#
_cell.length_a   1.000
_cell.length_b   1.000
_cell.length_c   1.000
_cell.angle_alpha   90.00
_cell.angle_beta   90.00
_cell.angle_gamma   90.00
#
_symmetry.space_group_name_H-M   'P 1'
#
loop_
_entity.id
_entity.type
_entity.pdbx_description
1 polymer ?
#
loop_
_entity_poly.entity_id
_entity_poly.type
_entity_poly.pdbx_seq_one_letter_code
_entity_poly.pdbx_strand_id
1 'polypeptide(L)'
;MSDSVLVYKGKEIASYGFGDPHPFGYDRHDVFQQELVDAGLDKQVEFGSPRRATVDELLLFHTADYINLVSRKSSEGRGYLDAGDTPAIAGIFDAASDVVGTTLAAVDAIMRGDAKRAFVPIAGLHHAARDSAAGFCVFNDCGVAVEYLRKQYGIQRIAYVDIDAHHGDGVFYGFVDDPDLIFADVHEDGRHLYPGTGAAEETGIGKARGTKLNIPVAPGADDSDFKREWLRVEQYLDHAQPEFILFQGGADSLEGDPITHLCYTEQAHADAATALCRIADKHCQGRIIGTGGGGYNRRNLARAWTRIVQSFVDAN
;
A
#
# COMPACT_ATOMS: atom_id res chain seq x y z
N MET A 1 21.42 4.99 -11.56
CA MET A 1 19.95 4.91 -11.49
C MET A 1 19.41 6.17 -12.16
N SER A 2 18.34 6.03 -12.96
CA SER A 2 17.66 7.20 -13.55
C SER A 2 17.00 8.02 -12.44
N ASP A 3 16.98 9.35 -12.60
CA ASP A 3 16.25 10.25 -11.71
C ASP A 3 14.76 10.37 -12.12
N SER A 4 14.21 9.41 -12.89
CA SER A 4 12.80 9.37 -13.25
C SER A 4 11.94 8.79 -12.13
N VAL A 5 10.67 9.22 -12.07
CA VAL A 5 9.62 8.62 -11.26
C VAL A 5 8.73 7.80 -12.18
N LEU A 6 8.47 6.54 -11.82
CA LEU A 6 7.54 5.67 -12.55
C LEU A 6 6.15 5.74 -11.92
N VAL A 7 5.13 5.99 -12.73
CA VAL A 7 3.72 5.88 -12.34
C VAL A 7 3.05 4.80 -13.18
N TYR A 8 2.49 3.80 -12.55
CA TYR A 8 1.84 2.72 -13.27
C TYR A 8 0.40 3.08 -13.66
N LYS A 9 0.02 2.75 -14.88
CA LYS A 9 -1.34 2.94 -15.39
C LYS A 9 -1.72 1.85 -16.37
N GLY A 10 -2.99 1.49 -16.39
CA GLY A 10 -3.54 0.52 -17.34
C GLY A 10 -4.88 0.00 -16.90
N LYS A 11 -5.65 -0.48 -17.87
CA LYS A 11 -6.98 -1.06 -17.63
C LYS A 11 -6.93 -2.30 -16.74
N GLU A 12 -5.80 -2.99 -16.72
CA GLU A 12 -5.59 -4.20 -15.92
C GLU A 12 -5.73 -3.90 -14.43
N ILE A 13 -5.00 -2.88 -13.91
CA ILE A 13 -5.11 -2.46 -12.51
C ILE A 13 -6.39 -1.64 -12.27
N ALA A 14 -6.89 -0.90 -13.26
CA ALA A 14 -8.16 -0.18 -13.16
C ALA A 14 -9.36 -1.14 -13.02
N SER A 15 -9.22 -2.39 -13.44
CA SER A 15 -10.27 -3.41 -13.32
C SER A 15 -10.42 -3.99 -11.91
N TYR A 16 -9.48 -3.69 -10.99
CA TYR A 16 -9.64 -4.10 -9.60
C TYR A 16 -10.60 -3.15 -8.87
N GLY A 17 -11.68 -3.71 -8.39
CA GLY A 17 -12.74 -3.00 -7.69
C GLY A 17 -14.02 -3.82 -7.73
N PHE A 18 -15.06 -3.23 -7.17
CA PHE A 18 -16.36 -3.88 -7.08
C PHE A 18 -17.43 -2.91 -7.60
N GLY A 19 -18.49 -3.45 -8.20
CA GLY A 19 -19.56 -2.63 -8.79
C GLY A 19 -20.38 -1.90 -7.74
N ASP A 20 -21.19 -0.93 -8.20
CA ASP A 20 -22.09 -0.17 -7.34
C ASP A 20 -23.00 -1.09 -6.50
N PRO A 21 -23.22 -0.77 -5.21
CA PRO A 21 -22.82 0.46 -4.50
C PRO A 21 -21.54 0.33 -3.67
N HIS A 22 -20.61 -0.56 -4.02
CA HIS A 22 -19.41 -0.82 -3.23
C HIS A 22 -18.48 0.41 -3.23
N PRO A 23 -17.88 0.83 -2.09
CA PRO A 23 -17.03 2.02 -2.03
C PRO A 23 -15.75 1.89 -2.86
N PHE A 24 -15.17 0.68 -2.95
CA PHE A 24 -14.00 0.41 -3.79
C PHE A 24 -14.44 0.24 -5.27
N GLY A 25 -14.79 1.33 -5.92
CA GLY A 25 -15.26 1.36 -7.32
C GLY A 25 -14.12 1.37 -8.34
N TYR A 26 -14.44 1.01 -9.58
CA TYR A 26 -13.50 0.96 -10.72
C TYR A 26 -12.96 2.33 -11.14
N ASP A 27 -13.67 3.41 -10.79
CA ASP A 27 -13.35 4.79 -11.17
C ASP A 27 -12.15 5.39 -10.39
N ARG A 28 -11.67 4.73 -9.34
CA ARG A 28 -10.57 5.20 -8.50
C ARG A 28 -9.27 5.43 -9.27
N HIS A 29 -8.96 4.55 -10.22
CA HIS A 29 -7.81 4.71 -11.10
C HIS A 29 -7.94 5.95 -11.99
N ASP A 30 -9.10 6.14 -12.62
CA ASP A 30 -9.29 7.18 -13.63
C ASP A 30 -9.30 8.57 -13.03
N VAL A 31 -9.92 8.75 -11.83
CA VAL A 31 -9.90 10.05 -11.15
C VAL A 31 -8.49 10.45 -10.73
N PHE A 32 -7.64 9.51 -10.33
CA PHE A 32 -6.23 9.78 -10.06
C PHE A 32 -5.48 10.17 -11.33
N GLN A 33 -5.65 9.43 -12.43
CA GLN A 33 -4.98 9.74 -13.70
C GLN A 33 -5.39 11.12 -14.22
N GLN A 34 -6.64 11.51 -14.06
CA GLN A 34 -7.11 12.86 -14.44
C GLN A 34 -6.44 13.93 -13.59
N GLU A 35 -6.38 13.78 -12.26
CA GLU A 35 -5.74 14.74 -11.35
C GLU A 35 -4.24 14.87 -11.65
N LEU A 36 -3.56 13.76 -12.00
CA LEU A 36 -2.15 13.77 -12.39
C LEU A 36 -1.93 14.64 -13.65
N VAL A 37 -2.83 14.56 -14.63
CA VAL A 37 -2.81 15.39 -15.85
C VAL A 37 -3.11 16.83 -15.51
N ASP A 38 -4.13 17.12 -14.69
CA ASP A 38 -4.54 18.48 -14.31
C ASP A 38 -3.43 19.18 -13.51
N ALA A 39 -2.66 18.45 -12.72
CA ALA A 39 -1.46 18.94 -12.04
C ALA A 39 -0.23 19.09 -12.96
N GLY A 40 -0.28 18.63 -14.21
CA GLY A 40 0.84 18.65 -15.15
C GLY A 40 1.98 17.69 -14.82
N LEU A 41 1.74 16.74 -13.92
CA LEU A 41 2.72 15.72 -13.51
C LEU A 41 2.89 14.61 -14.56
N ASP A 42 1.90 14.40 -15.41
CA ASP A 42 1.96 13.46 -16.53
C ASP A 42 3.15 13.68 -17.47
N LYS A 43 3.70 14.90 -17.49
CA LYS A 43 4.88 15.31 -18.28
C LYS A 43 6.20 15.19 -17.52
N GLN A 44 6.14 14.90 -16.22
CA GLN A 44 7.29 14.86 -15.32
C GLN A 44 7.60 13.43 -14.84
N VAL A 45 6.72 12.48 -15.15
CA VAL A 45 6.87 11.08 -14.78
C VAL A 45 6.94 10.20 -16.02
N GLU A 46 7.52 9.03 -15.86
CA GLU A 46 7.42 7.96 -16.86
C GLU A 46 6.27 7.01 -16.49
N PHE A 47 5.60 6.46 -17.50
CA PHE A 47 4.51 5.53 -17.27
C PHE A 47 4.96 4.09 -17.41
N GLY A 48 4.78 3.31 -16.33
CA GLY A 48 4.96 1.87 -16.32
C GLY A 48 3.70 1.14 -16.82
N SER A 49 3.89 -0.04 -17.41
CA SER A 49 2.79 -0.91 -17.83
C SER A 49 2.53 -1.99 -16.79
N PRO A 50 1.24 -2.29 -16.49
CA PRO A 50 0.87 -3.41 -15.64
C PRO A 50 1.36 -4.75 -16.22
N ARG A 51 1.58 -5.71 -15.32
CA ARG A 51 1.70 -7.13 -15.65
C ARG A 51 0.92 -7.98 -14.66
N ARG A 52 0.58 -9.18 -15.05
CA ARG A 52 -0.04 -10.15 -14.14
C ARG A 52 1.02 -10.90 -13.34
N ALA A 53 0.75 -11.11 -12.05
CA ALA A 53 1.53 -12.03 -11.24
C ALA A 53 1.25 -13.48 -11.64
N THR A 54 2.28 -14.30 -11.62
CA THR A 54 2.14 -15.76 -11.77
C THR A 54 1.67 -16.37 -10.45
N VAL A 55 1.13 -17.59 -10.51
CA VAL A 55 0.77 -18.35 -9.29
C VAL A 55 1.97 -18.55 -8.38
N ASP A 56 3.17 -18.80 -8.93
CA ASP A 56 4.40 -18.96 -8.16
C ASP A 56 4.82 -17.68 -7.44
N GLU A 57 4.49 -16.51 -7.98
CA GLU A 57 4.69 -15.23 -7.31
C GLU A 57 3.67 -15.01 -6.19
N LEU A 58 2.41 -15.35 -6.40
CA LEU A 58 1.39 -15.30 -5.34
C LEU A 58 1.72 -16.24 -4.18
N LEU A 59 2.27 -17.42 -4.46
CA LEU A 59 2.71 -18.41 -3.47
C LEU A 59 3.89 -17.93 -2.59
N LEU A 60 4.51 -16.80 -2.90
CA LEU A 60 5.51 -16.22 -2.02
C LEU A 60 4.92 -15.78 -0.67
N PHE A 61 3.68 -15.33 -0.68
CA PHE A 61 3.00 -14.87 0.52
C PHE A 61 1.75 -15.69 0.83
N HIS A 62 0.92 -15.99 -0.17
CA HIS A 62 -0.36 -16.68 0.02
C HIS A 62 -0.23 -18.20 -0.03
N THR A 63 -1.15 -18.89 0.68
CA THR A 63 -1.24 -20.34 0.64
C THR A 63 -1.87 -20.84 -0.67
N ALA A 64 -1.47 -22.04 -1.12
CA ALA A 64 -2.02 -22.64 -2.34
C ALA A 64 -3.55 -22.86 -2.24
N ASP A 65 -4.05 -23.25 -1.07
CA ASP A 65 -5.48 -23.48 -0.86
C ASP A 65 -6.28 -22.18 -1.01
N TYR A 66 -5.74 -21.05 -0.51
CA TYR A 66 -6.38 -19.75 -0.66
C TYR A 66 -6.38 -19.27 -2.12
N ILE A 67 -5.25 -19.37 -2.81
CA ILE A 67 -5.16 -19.01 -4.24
C ILE A 67 -6.18 -19.81 -5.06
N ASN A 68 -6.30 -21.13 -4.80
CA ASN A 68 -7.27 -22.01 -5.45
C ASN A 68 -8.72 -21.62 -5.10
N LEU A 69 -8.99 -21.22 -3.85
CA LEU A 69 -10.29 -20.73 -3.42
C LEU A 69 -10.69 -19.48 -4.21
N VAL A 70 -9.80 -18.48 -4.29
CA VAL A 70 -10.05 -17.22 -5.04
C VAL A 70 -10.30 -17.51 -6.51
N SER A 71 -9.47 -18.37 -7.13
CA SER A 71 -9.62 -18.75 -8.54
C SER A 71 -10.99 -19.39 -8.82
N ARG A 72 -11.40 -20.34 -7.99
CA ARG A 72 -12.72 -20.99 -8.09
C ARG A 72 -13.85 -19.97 -7.91
N LYS A 73 -13.80 -19.16 -6.83
CA LYS A 73 -14.80 -18.16 -6.51
C LYS A 73 -14.92 -17.09 -7.60
N SER A 74 -13.81 -16.67 -8.17
CA SER A 74 -13.76 -15.76 -9.32
C SER A 74 -14.47 -16.36 -10.55
N SER A 75 -14.30 -17.66 -10.79
CA SER A 75 -14.98 -18.34 -11.89
C SER A 75 -16.49 -18.49 -11.64
N GLU A 76 -16.90 -18.68 -10.39
CA GLU A 76 -18.31 -18.73 -9.97
C GLU A 76 -18.97 -17.34 -10.08
N GLY A 77 -18.24 -16.26 -9.86
CA GLY A 77 -18.67 -14.87 -9.99
C GLY A 77 -19.76 -14.46 -9.01
N ARG A 78 -19.81 -15.05 -7.80
CA ARG A 78 -20.86 -14.78 -6.80
C ARG A 78 -20.40 -15.06 -5.37
N GLY A 79 -21.06 -14.38 -4.42
CA GLY A 79 -20.79 -14.50 -2.98
C GLY A 79 -19.63 -13.61 -2.57
N TYR A 80 -18.92 -14.02 -1.52
CA TYR A 80 -17.85 -13.25 -0.91
C TYR A 80 -16.60 -14.12 -0.73
N LEU A 81 -15.44 -13.47 -0.66
CA LEU A 81 -14.16 -14.10 -0.35
C LEU A 81 -13.86 -14.10 1.16
N ASP A 82 -14.58 -13.27 1.90
CA ASP A 82 -14.48 -13.08 3.34
C ASP A 82 -15.85 -13.11 4.04
N ALA A 83 -15.97 -12.45 5.20
CA ALA A 83 -17.20 -12.41 6.00
C ALA A 83 -18.33 -11.56 5.40
N GLY A 84 -18.13 -10.84 4.29
CA GLY A 84 -19.21 -10.17 3.58
C GLY A 84 -18.93 -8.79 3.03
N ASP A 85 -17.67 -8.36 2.95
CA ASP A 85 -17.30 -7.06 2.37
C ASP A 85 -16.32 -7.13 1.19
N THR A 86 -15.80 -8.32 0.85
CA THR A 86 -14.96 -8.54 -0.33
C THR A 86 -15.68 -9.46 -1.34
N PRO A 87 -16.45 -8.90 -2.30
CA PRO A 87 -17.25 -9.68 -3.23
C PRO A 87 -16.43 -10.57 -4.15
N ALA A 88 -16.87 -11.82 -4.35
CA ALA A 88 -16.29 -12.77 -5.28
C ALA A 88 -16.89 -12.57 -6.70
N ILE A 89 -16.57 -11.46 -7.35
CA ILE A 89 -17.06 -11.16 -8.70
C ILE A 89 -16.29 -11.94 -9.77
N ALA A 90 -16.89 -12.11 -10.94
CA ALA A 90 -16.23 -12.75 -12.08
C ALA A 90 -14.98 -11.94 -12.51
N GLY A 91 -13.83 -12.62 -12.65
CA GLY A 91 -12.57 -12.00 -13.04
C GLY A 91 -11.76 -11.38 -11.90
N ILE A 92 -12.23 -11.42 -10.65
CA ILE A 92 -11.51 -10.79 -9.51
C ILE A 92 -10.13 -11.42 -9.27
N PHE A 93 -9.96 -12.73 -9.57
CA PHE A 93 -8.65 -13.38 -9.50
C PHE A 93 -7.63 -12.72 -10.42
N ASP A 94 -8.03 -12.47 -11.66
CA ASP A 94 -7.18 -11.85 -12.67
C ASP A 94 -6.85 -10.40 -12.29
N ALA A 95 -7.86 -9.62 -11.90
CA ALA A 95 -7.68 -8.23 -11.49
C ALA A 95 -6.75 -8.11 -10.25
N ALA A 96 -6.95 -8.95 -9.24
CA ALA A 96 -6.07 -8.96 -8.06
C ALA A 96 -4.65 -9.41 -8.41
N SER A 97 -4.50 -10.40 -9.31
CA SER A 97 -3.18 -10.82 -9.80
C SER A 97 -2.48 -9.74 -10.62
N ASP A 98 -3.24 -8.91 -11.35
CA ASP A 98 -2.71 -7.76 -12.10
C ASP A 98 -2.21 -6.66 -11.15
N VAL A 99 -2.87 -6.43 -10.01
CA VAL A 99 -2.38 -5.52 -8.96
C VAL A 99 -1.06 -6.02 -8.39
N VAL A 100 -1.00 -7.26 -7.92
CA VAL A 100 0.24 -7.86 -7.39
C VAL A 100 1.35 -7.79 -8.42
N GLY A 101 1.09 -8.24 -9.65
CA GLY A 101 2.11 -8.25 -10.71
C GLY A 101 2.62 -6.87 -11.06
N THR A 102 1.78 -5.84 -10.97
CA THR A 102 2.19 -4.45 -11.21
C THR A 102 3.09 -3.92 -10.09
N THR A 103 2.81 -4.24 -8.82
CA THR A 103 3.70 -3.93 -7.71
C THR A 103 5.06 -4.62 -7.89
N LEU A 104 5.08 -5.88 -8.34
CA LEU A 104 6.33 -6.58 -8.65
C LEU A 104 7.06 -5.99 -9.87
N ALA A 105 6.35 -5.49 -10.88
CA ALA A 105 6.97 -4.77 -12.00
C ALA A 105 7.65 -3.48 -11.54
N ALA A 106 7.06 -2.78 -10.55
CA ALA A 106 7.68 -1.61 -9.93
C ALA A 106 8.95 -2.00 -9.14
N VAL A 107 8.91 -3.10 -8.38
CA VAL A 107 10.11 -3.66 -7.73
C VAL A 107 11.20 -3.93 -8.77
N ASP A 108 10.88 -4.65 -9.84
CA ASP A 108 11.85 -4.99 -10.88
C ASP A 108 12.48 -3.75 -11.53
N ALA A 109 11.68 -2.72 -11.84
CA ALA A 109 12.15 -1.49 -12.46
C ALA A 109 13.13 -0.74 -11.53
N ILE A 110 12.80 -0.61 -10.25
CA ILE A 110 13.67 0.01 -9.25
C ILE A 110 14.96 -0.79 -9.08
N MET A 111 14.88 -2.10 -8.97
CA MET A 111 16.04 -2.95 -8.75
C MET A 111 16.97 -3.02 -9.97
N ARG A 112 16.45 -2.83 -11.20
CA ARG A 112 17.28 -2.65 -12.41
C ARG A 112 17.90 -1.26 -12.51
N GLY A 113 17.41 -0.28 -11.74
CA GLY A 113 17.87 1.10 -11.79
C GLY A 113 17.20 1.93 -12.89
N ASP A 114 16.04 1.48 -13.41
CA ASP A 114 15.22 2.23 -14.37
C ASP A 114 14.66 3.50 -13.72
N ALA A 115 14.33 3.44 -12.44
CA ALA A 115 13.92 4.56 -11.60
C ALA A 115 14.36 4.32 -10.15
N LYS A 116 14.37 5.38 -9.32
CA LYS A 116 14.53 5.28 -7.85
C LYS A 116 13.19 5.17 -7.14
N ARG A 117 12.14 5.77 -7.70
CA ARG A 117 10.82 5.92 -7.09
C ARG A 117 9.74 5.47 -8.04
N ALA A 118 8.75 4.76 -7.52
CA ALA A 118 7.59 4.34 -8.30
C ALA A 118 6.29 4.52 -7.51
N PHE A 119 5.19 4.76 -8.21
CA PHE A 119 3.85 4.80 -7.64
C PHE A 119 2.92 3.84 -8.38
N VAL A 120 2.25 2.97 -7.63
CA VAL A 120 1.28 2.00 -8.16
C VAL A 120 -0.10 2.32 -7.56
N PRO A 121 -0.99 3.01 -8.30
CA PRO A 121 -2.35 3.26 -7.83
C PRO A 121 -3.11 1.92 -7.70
N ILE A 122 -4.14 1.88 -6.88
CA ILE A 122 -4.96 0.68 -6.61
C ILE A 122 -4.24 -0.43 -5.81
N ALA A 123 -2.92 -0.53 -5.86
CA ALA A 123 -2.10 -1.40 -5.01
C ALA A 123 -2.10 -0.92 -3.55
N GLY A 124 -1.49 -1.68 -2.64
CA GLY A 124 -1.53 -1.42 -1.21
C GLY A 124 -2.67 -2.17 -0.51
N LEU A 125 -2.97 -3.39 -0.97
CA LEU A 125 -4.05 -4.23 -0.48
C LEU A 125 -3.63 -4.96 0.82
N HIS A 126 -3.51 -4.20 1.88
CA HIS A 126 -2.80 -4.53 3.11
C HIS A 126 -3.56 -5.44 4.08
N HIS A 127 -4.89 -5.63 3.89
CA HIS A 127 -5.69 -6.45 4.81
C HIS A 127 -5.67 -7.95 4.49
N ALA A 128 -5.40 -8.35 3.24
CA ALA A 128 -5.41 -9.77 2.91
C ALA A 128 -4.33 -10.52 3.71
N ALA A 129 -4.74 -11.56 4.43
CA ALA A 129 -3.84 -12.45 5.15
C ALA A 129 -3.23 -13.50 4.20
N ARG A 130 -2.35 -14.36 4.72
CA ARG A 130 -1.74 -15.43 3.90
C ARG A 130 -2.75 -16.42 3.33
N ASP A 131 -3.88 -16.59 4.01
CA ASP A 131 -4.88 -17.63 3.71
C ASP A 131 -6.33 -17.10 3.60
N SER A 132 -6.53 -15.79 3.63
CA SER A 132 -7.87 -15.19 3.56
C SER A 132 -7.87 -13.77 2.98
N ALA A 133 -8.99 -13.40 2.33
CA ALA A 133 -9.32 -12.02 1.99
C ALA A 133 -9.85 -11.28 3.22
N ALA A 134 -9.69 -9.96 3.24
CA ALA A 134 -10.30 -9.06 4.23
C ALA A 134 -10.28 -7.62 3.72
N GLY A 135 -11.22 -6.80 4.18
CA GLY A 135 -11.18 -5.34 3.96
C GLY A 135 -11.00 -4.93 2.50
N PHE A 136 -11.76 -5.53 1.59
CA PHE A 136 -11.69 -5.31 0.14
C PHE A 136 -10.40 -5.81 -0.53
N CYS A 137 -9.49 -6.42 0.22
CA CYS A 137 -8.20 -6.92 -0.25
C CYS A 137 -8.28 -8.41 -0.58
N VAL A 138 -8.05 -8.77 -1.84
CA VAL A 138 -8.05 -10.17 -2.31
C VAL A 138 -6.68 -10.80 -2.14
N PHE A 139 -5.63 -10.19 -2.70
CA PHE A 139 -4.24 -10.58 -2.51
C PHE A 139 -3.44 -9.42 -1.94
N ASN A 140 -2.55 -9.71 -1.01
CA ASN A 140 -1.66 -8.73 -0.37
C ASN A 140 -0.43 -8.50 -1.25
N ASP A 141 -0.49 -7.50 -2.10
CA ASP A 141 0.60 -7.16 -3.00
C ASP A 141 1.85 -6.68 -2.25
N CYS A 142 1.69 -6.01 -1.10
CA CYS A 142 2.79 -5.59 -0.24
C CYS A 142 3.51 -6.80 0.39
N GLY A 143 2.75 -7.77 0.91
CA GLY A 143 3.30 -9.00 1.45
C GLY A 143 4.05 -9.83 0.41
N VAL A 144 3.48 -9.94 -0.80
CA VAL A 144 4.16 -10.61 -1.93
C VAL A 144 5.43 -9.86 -2.33
N ALA A 145 5.40 -8.51 -2.38
CA ALA A 145 6.56 -7.70 -2.74
C ALA A 145 7.72 -7.84 -1.73
N VAL A 146 7.43 -7.94 -0.43
CA VAL A 146 8.44 -8.21 0.61
C VAL A 146 9.16 -9.53 0.34
N GLU A 147 8.42 -10.61 0.16
CA GLU A 147 9.00 -11.93 -0.08
C GLU A 147 9.70 -12.01 -1.46
N TYR A 148 9.19 -11.29 -2.46
CA TYR A 148 9.80 -11.19 -3.79
C TYR A 148 11.15 -10.47 -3.75
N LEU A 149 11.24 -9.31 -3.05
CA LEU A 149 12.48 -8.57 -2.84
C LEU A 149 13.56 -9.45 -2.22
N ARG A 150 13.19 -10.25 -1.21
CA ARG A 150 14.10 -11.19 -0.54
C ARG A 150 14.57 -12.30 -1.47
N LYS A 151 13.63 -12.95 -2.14
CA LYS A 151 13.92 -14.12 -2.97
C LYS A 151 14.69 -13.78 -4.24
N GLN A 152 14.33 -12.70 -4.93
CA GLN A 152 14.88 -12.36 -6.24
C GLN A 152 16.10 -11.45 -6.15
N TYR A 153 16.15 -10.58 -5.14
CA TYR A 153 17.17 -9.53 -5.07
C TYR A 153 18.04 -9.58 -3.81
N GLY A 154 17.75 -10.47 -2.88
CA GLY A 154 18.51 -10.62 -1.64
C GLY A 154 18.35 -9.46 -0.66
N ILE A 155 17.41 -8.55 -0.90
CA ILE A 155 17.07 -7.45 0.01
C ILE A 155 16.37 -8.04 1.24
N GLN A 156 16.94 -7.85 2.43
CA GLN A 156 16.41 -8.45 3.66
C GLN A 156 15.61 -7.46 4.49
N ARG A 157 16.16 -6.27 4.73
CA ARG A 157 15.59 -5.27 5.63
C ARG A 157 14.68 -4.32 4.85
N ILE A 158 13.39 -4.62 4.84
CA ILE A 158 12.39 -3.85 4.10
C ILE A 158 11.56 -3.07 5.11
N ALA A 159 11.39 -1.77 4.88
CA ALA A 159 10.41 -0.97 5.61
C ALA A 159 9.06 -1.03 4.88
N TYR A 160 8.03 -1.43 5.59
CA TYR A 160 6.64 -1.21 5.24
C TYR A 160 6.11 -0.05 6.09
N VAL A 161 5.66 1.01 5.44
CA VAL A 161 5.16 2.22 6.10
C VAL A 161 3.75 2.48 5.60
N ASP A 162 2.82 2.66 6.53
CA ASP A 162 1.39 2.77 6.26
C ASP A 162 0.81 4.04 6.88
N ILE A 163 -0.02 4.76 6.12
CA ILE A 163 -0.80 5.92 6.57
C ILE A 163 -2.27 5.85 6.14
N ASP A 164 -2.73 4.67 5.72
CA ASP A 164 -4.15 4.36 5.59
C ASP A 164 -4.84 4.57 6.95
N ALA A 165 -6.11 4.92 6.95
CA ALA A 165 -6.84 5.03 8.22
C ALA A 165 -6.98 3.68 8.94
N HIS A 166 -6.91 2.56 8.20
CA HIS A 166 -7.04 1.22 8.76
C HIS A 166 -5.68 0.61 9.06
N HIS A 167 -5.55 -0.10 10.18
CA HIS A 167 -4.35 -0.89 10.48
C HIS A 167 -4.09 -1.93 9.40
N GLY A 168 -2.87 -1.97 8.85
CA GLY A 168 -2.43 -2.94 7.85
C GLY A 168 -2.23 -4.35 8.40
N ASP A 169 -3.30 -4.93 8.94
CA ASP A 169 -3.30 -6.17 9.72
C ASP A 169 -2.79 -7.38 8.93
N GLY A 170 -3.10 -7.49 7.64
CA GLY A 170 -2.62 -8.57 6.79
C GLY A 170 -1.10 -8.59 6.66
N VAL A 171 -0.50 -7.41 6.50
CA VAL A 171 0.97 -7.27 6.50
C VAL A 171 1.53 -7.48 7.91
N PHE A 172 0.95 -6.82 8.93
CA PHE A 172 1.42 -6.93 10.31
C PHE A 172 1.48 -8.39 10.78
N TYR A 173 0.35 -9.10 10.72
CA TYR A 173 0.29 -10.49 11.18
C TYR A 173 1.00 -11.47 10.25
N GLY A 174 1.07 -11.16 8.94
CA GLY A 174 1.85 -11.93 7.97
C GLY A 174 3.34 -12.00 8.28
N PHE A 175 3.86 -11.00 9.03
CA PHE A 175 5.28 -10.87 9.39
C PHE A 175 5.48 -10.54 10.88
N VAL A 176 4.56 -10.93 11.75
CA VAL A 176 4.58 -10.56 13.18
C VAL A 176 5.81 -11.07 13.93
N ASP A 177 6.42 -12.16 13.48
CA ASP A 177 7.61 -12.81 14.05
C ASP A 177 8.89 -12.58 13.23
N ASP A 178 8.80 -11.81 12.14
CA ASP A 178 9.90 -11.53 11.22
C ASP A 178 10.66 -10.26 11.66
N PRO A 179 11.92 -10.38 12.14
CA PRO A 179 12.67 -9.23 12.62
C PRO A 179 13.17 -8.30 11.51
N ASP A 180 13.20 -8.75 10.25
CA ASP A 180 13.74 -8.00 9.12
C ASP A 180 12.67 -7.22 8.35
N LEU A 181 11.37 -7.44 8.63
CA LEU A 181 10.33 -6.51 8.23
C LEU A 181 10.19 -5.39 9.26
N ILE A 182 10.64 -4.21 8.89
CA ILE A 182 10.49 -2.97 9.65
C ILE A 182 9.09 -2.42 9.34
N PHE A 183 8.18 -2.51 10.30
CA PHE A 183 6.79 -2.09 10.12
C PHE A 183 6.52 -0.80 10.89
N ALA A 184 5.92 0.20 10.21
CA ALA A 184 5.46 1.44 10.85
C ALA A 184 4.10 1.82 10.28
N ASP A 185 3.11 2.02 11.14
CA ASP A 185 1.72 2.22 10.75
C ASP A 185 1.08 3.29 11.66
N VAL A 186 0.54 4.35 11.03
CA VAL A 186 -0.20 5.42 11.71
C VAL A 186 -1.66 5.33 11.26
N HIS A 187 -2.51 4.81 12.09
CA HIS A 187 -3.90 4.47 11.76
C HIS A 187 -4.88 4.95 12.83
N GLU A 188 -6.15 5.02 12.51
CA GLU A 188 -7.21 5.28 13.49
C GLU A 188 -7.31 4.12 14.48
N ASP A 189 -7.43 4.44 15.75
CA ASP A 189 -7.46 3.47 16.86
C ASP A 189 -8.49 2.36 16.60
N GLY A 190 -8.03 1.10 16.59
CA GLY A 190 -8.84 -0.09 16.35
C GLY A 190 -10.01 -0.29 17.31
N ARG A 191 -10.07 0.46 18.42
CA ARG A 191 -11.27 0.50 19.27
C ARG A 191 -12.46 1.21 18.59
N HIS A 192 -12.21 1.93 17.51
CA HIS A 192 -13.20 2.77 16.80
C HIS A 192 -13.34 2.42 15.33
N LEU A 193 -12.31 1.80 14.74
CA LEU A 193 -12.27 1.47 13.33
C LEU A 193 -11.89 -0.01 13.09
N TYR A 194 -12.39 -0.56 11.97
CA TYR A 194 -11.92 -1.84 11.42
C TYR A 194 -10.39 -1.80 11.19
N PRO A 195 -9.63 -2.90 11.34
CA PRO A 195 -10.06 -4.24 11.71
C PRO A 195 -10.14 -4.49 13.23
N GLY A 196 -9.95 -3.50 14.06
CA GLY A 196 -10.01 -3.63 15.51
C GLY A 196 -8.69 -4.06 16.16
N THR A 197 -7.59 -3.92 15.45
CA THR A 197 -6.23 -4.33 15.83
C THR A 197 -5.25 -3.15 15.72
N GLY A 198 -3.95 -3.38 15.93
CA GLY A 198 -2.93 -2.34 15.82
C GLY A 198 -2.72 -1.54 17.11
N ALA A 199 -2.92 -2.15 18.28
CA ALA A 199 -2.61 -1.50 19.53
C ALA A 199 -1.11 -1.15 19.63
N ALA A 200 -0.77 -0.05 20.28
CA ALA A 200 0.61 0.43 20.42
C ALA A 200 1.57 -0.60 21.06
N GLU A 201 1.02 -1.53 21.84
CA GLU A 201 1.73 -2.63 22.48
C GLU A 201 2.04 -3.79 21.51
N GLU A 202 1.41 -3.82 20.35
CA GLU A 202 1.68 -4.82 19.30
C GLU A 202 2.97 -4.47 18.56
N THR A 203 4.11 -4.85 19.13
CA THR A 203 5.45 -4.50 18.65
C THR A 203 6.18 -5.65 17.95
N GLY A 204 5.46 -6.72 17.59
CA GLY A 204 6.02 -7.98 17.08
C GLY A 204 6.23 -9.01 18.19
N ILE A 205 6.52 -10.25 17.80
CA ILE A 205 6.72 -11.37 18.72
C ILE A 205 8.11 -12.01 18.53
N GLY A 206 8.54 -12.77 19.55
CA GLY A 206 9.80 -13.50 19.48
C GLY A 206 10.99 -12.57 19.18
N LYS A 207 11.73 -12.87 18.11
CA LYS A 207 12.87 -12.06 17.66
C LYS A 207 12.47 -10.74 17.01
N ALA A 208 11.22 -10.62 16.56
CA ALA A 208 10.68 -9.42 15.93
C ALA A 208 10.15 -8.39 16.94
N ARG A 209 10.22 -8.67 18.24
CA ARG A 209 9.75 -7.72 19.25
C ARG A 209 10.51 -6.40 19.16
N GLY A 210 9.77 -5.30 18.99
CA GLY A 210 10.33 -3.96 18.79
C GLY A 210 10.63 -3.60 17.33
N THR A 211 10.34 -4.49 16.37
CA THR A 211 10.48 -4.22 14.93
C THR A 211 9.16 -3.85 14.26
N LYS A 212 8.12 -3.62 15.04
CA LYS A 212 6.81 -3.16 14.58
C LYS A 212 6.41 -1.94 15.41
N LEU A 213 6.08 -0.86 14.73
CA LEU A 213 5.65 0.40 15.34
C LEU A 213 4.20 0.68 14.94
N ASN A 214 3.26 0.39 15.82
CA ASN A 214 1.86 0.77 15.69
C ASN A 214 1.61 2.10 16.40
N ILE A 215 1.00 3.05 15.71
CA ILE A 215 0.64 4.38 16.22
C ILE A 215 -0.85 4.60 16.03
N PRO A 216 -1.70 4.05 16.92
CA PRO A 216 -3.12 4.34 16.88
C PRO A 216 -3.39 5.80 17.28
N VAL A 217 -4.15 6.52 16.43
CA VAL A 217 -4.58 7.90 16.68
C VAL A 217 -6.08 7.98 16.92
N ALA A 218 -6.53 9.00 17.65
CA ALA A 218 -7.95 9.16 17.95
C ALA A 218 -8.76 9.51 16.70
N PRO A 219 -10.06 9.10 16.61
CA PRO A 219 -10.98 9.66 15.62
C PRO A 219 -10.95 11.20 15.63
N GLY A 220 -10.94 11.83 14.45
CA GLY A 220 -10.84 13.28 14.31
C GLY A 220 -9.42 13.85 14.40
N ALA A 221 -8.39 12.99 14.50
CA ALA A 221 -6.99 13.45 14.42
C ALA A 221 -6.73 14.18 13.11
N ASP A 222 -6.04 15.32 13.21
CA ASP A 222 -5.73 16.23 12.09
C ASP A 222 -4.24 16.23 11.70
N ASP A 223 -3.84 17.11 10.77
CA ASP A 223 -2.45 17.22 10.30
C ASP A 223 -1.47 17.55 11.43
N SER A 224 -1.90 18.22 12.50
CA SER A 224 -1.03 18.55 13.64
C SER A 224 -0.74 17.30 14.48
N ASP A 225 -1.74 16.43 14.64
CA ASP A 225 -1.60 15.14 15.28
C ASP A 225 -0.72 14.23 14.44
N PHE A 226 -1.01 14.13 13.13
CA PHE A 226 -0.19 13.38 12.19
C PHE A 226 1.29 13.79 12.26
N LYS A 227 1.58 15.06 12.16
CA LYS A 227 2.95 15.60 12.18
C LYS A 227 3.70 15.26 13.48
N ARG A 228 3.00 15.30 14.61
CA ARG A 228 3.58 14.91 15.91
C ARG A 228 3.97 13.44 15.94
N GLU A 229 3.08 12.56 15.48
CA GLU A 229 3.30 11.12 15.50
C GLU A 229 4.27 10.68 14.38
N TRP A 230 4.27 11.35 13.25
CA TRP A 230 5.16 11.09 12.12
C TRP A 230 6.65 11.23 12.48
N LEU A 231 6.99 12.15 13.37
CA LEU A 231 8.37 12.28 13.86
C LEU A 231 8.88 10.99 14.52
N ARG A 232 8.01 10.21 15.14
CA ARG A 232 8.36 8.90 15.71
C ARG A 232 8.65 7.88 14.62
N VAL A 233 7.88 7.90 13.53
CA VAL A 233 8.11 7.04 12.35
C VAL A 233 9.47 7.36 11.73
N GLU A 234 9.77 8.64 11.50
CA GLU A 234 11.07 9.05 10.93
C GLU A 234 12.26 8.60 11.79
N GLN A 235 12.20 8.82 13.11
CA GLN A 235 13.23 8.39 14.04
C GLN A 235 13.40 6.87 14.06
N TYR A 236 12.28 6.15 14.03
CA TYR A 236 12.28 4.70 14.00
C TYR A 236 12.92 4.15 12.72
N LEU A 237 12.53 4.65 11.56
CA LEU A 237 13.09 4.24 10.27
C LEU A 237 14.58 4.60 10.14
N ASP A 238 14.97 5.79 10.62
CA ASP A 238 16.37 6.21 10.60
C ASP A 238 17.26 5.29 11.45
N HIS A 239 16.75 4.86 12.61
CA HIS A 239 17.44 3.88 13.45
C HIS A 239 17.47 2.48 12.80
N ALA A 240 16.36 2.07 12.19
CA ALA A 240 16.22 0.75 11.60
C ALA A 240 17.03 0.54 10.32
N GLN A 241 17.35 1.60 9.57
CA GLN A 241 18.18 1.59 8.36
C GLN A 241 17.70 0.56 7.31
N PRO A 242 16.53 0.73 6.71
CA PRO A 242 16.01 -0.18 5.70
C PRO A 242 16.86 -0.16 4.41
N GLU A 243 16.73 -1.21 3.60
CA GLU A 243 17.34 -1.32 2.27
C GLU A 243 16.37 -1.00 1.15
N PHE A 244 15.05 -1.00 1.46
CA PHE A 244 13.95 -0.71 0.54
C PHE A 244 12.74 -0.22 1.34
N ILE A 245 11.94 0.68 0.76
CA ILE A 245 10.70 1.19 1.38
C ILE A 245 9.51 0.84 0.51
N LEU A 246 8.50 0.20 1.10
CA LEU A 246 7.13 0.08 0.60
C LEU A 246 6.26 1.04 1.39
N PHE A 247 5.66 2.01 0.72
CA PHE A 247 4.83 3.06 1.33
C PHE A 247 3.37 2.89 0.90
N GLN A 248 2.49 2.52 1.82
CA GLN A 248 1.05 2.49 1.62
C GLN A 248 0.49 3.87 1.95
N GLY A 249 -0.02 4.55 0.91
CA GLY A 249 -0.54 5.92 0.96
C GLY A 249 -2.05 5.98 0.87
N GLY A 250 -2.77 5.17 1.65
CA GLY A 250 -4.23 5.17 1.71
C GLY A 250 -4.79 6.57 1.97
N ALA A 251 -5.76 6.97 1.16
CA ALA A 251 -6.34 8.31 1.19
C ALA A 251 -7.63 8.40 2.01
N ASP A 252 -8.03 7.32 2.65
CA ASP A 252 -9.18 7.29 3.56
C ASP A 252 -8.87 7.95 4.92
N SER A 253 -7.62 8.24 5.21
CA SER A 253 -7.21 9.08 6.35
C SER A 253 -7.52 10.59 6.16
N LEU A 254 -8.03 11.02 4.99
CA LEU A 254 -8.38 12.42 4.74
C LEU A 254 -9.79 12.77 5.20
N GLU A 255 -9.97 14.01 5.68
CA GLU A 255 -11.25 14.54 6.10
C GLU A 255 -12.35 14.37 5.02
N GLY A 256 -13.50 13.81 5.42
CA GLY A 256 -14.64 13.60 4.54
C GLY A 256 -14.61 12.27 3.77
N ASP A 257 -13.76 11.34 4.15
CA ASP A 257 -13.91 9.95 3.69
C ASP A 257 -15.20 9.35 4.27
N PRO A 258 -15.95 8.56 3.48
CA PRO A 258 -17.26 8.06 3.93
C PRO A 258 -17.20 6.94 4.99
N ILE A 259 -16.05 6.30 5.22
CA ILE A 259 -15.98 5.12 6.10
C ILE A 259 -14.97 5.24 7.24
N THR A 260 -14.28 6.36 7.36
CA THR A 260 -13.29 6.63 8.43
C THR A 260 -13.55 7.97 9.10
N HIS A 261 -12.80 8.30 10.15
CA HIS A 261 -13.06 9.50 10.94
C HIS A 261 -11.84 10.42 11.08
N LEU A 262 -10.71 10.09 10.43
CA LEU A 262 -9.54 10.95 10.44
C LEU A 262 -9.78 12.23 9.64
N CYS A 263 -9.08 13.30 9.99
CA CYS A 263 -9.27 14.63 9.43
C CYS A 263 -7.96 15.19 8.84
N TYR A 264 -7.13 14.31 8.25
CA TYR A 264 -5.93 14.78 7.56
C TYR A 264 -6.29 15.50 6.28
N THR A 265 -5.38 16.34 5.81
CA THR A 265 -5.38 16.86 4.44
C THR A 265 -4.36 16.13 3.58
N GLU A 266 -4.37 16.37 2.27
CA GLU A 266 -3.34 15.82 1.38
C GLU A 266 -1.91 16.28 1.74
N GLN A 267 -1.76 17.25 2.65
CA GLN A 267 -0.45 17.67 3.14
C GLN A 267 0.22 16.60 4.01
N ALA A 268 -0.54 15.82 4.77
CA ALA A 268 0.00 14.69 5.52
C ALA A 268 0.67 13.66 4.58
N HIS A 269 0.04 13.37 3.43
CA HIS A 269 0.61 12.48 2.41
C HIS A 269 1.87 13.06 1.77
N ALA A 270 1.89 14.36 1.49
CA ALA A 270 3.06 15.04 0.96
C ALA A 270 4.24 15.05 1.94
N ASP A 271 3.97 15.35 3.22
CA ASP A 271 4.98 15.38 4.29
C ASP A 271 5.56 13.97 4.50
N ALA A 272 4.72 12.94 4.53
CA ALA A 272 5.14 11.54 4.63
C ALA A 272 6.03 11.13 3.44
N ALA A 273 5.57 11.35 2.22
CA ALA A 273 6.31 11.00 1.01
C ALA A 273 7.66 11.71 0.94
N THR A 274 7.71 13.01 1.27
CA THR A 274 8.94 13.81 1.29
C THR A 274 9.94 13.27 2.32
N ALA A 275 9.48 12.96 3.53
CA ALA A 275 10.33 12.40 4.57
C ALA A 275 10.86 11.01 4.19
N LEU A 276 9.99 10.16 3.61
CA LEU A 276 10.38 8.82 3.16
C LEU A 276 11.38 8.86 2.00
N CYS A 277 11.26 9.82 1.07
CA CYS A 277 12.29 10.03 0.03
C CYS A 277 13.65 10.32 0.65
N ARG A 278 13.71 11.22 1.63
CA ARG A 278 14.95 11.56 2.35
C ARG A 278 15.55 10.34 3.07
N ILE A 279 14.72 9.52 3.72
CA ILE A 279 15.16 8.28 4.38
C ILE A 279 15.62 7.26 3.33
N ALA A 280 14.90 7.12 2.21
CA ALA A 280 15.28 6.24 1.11
C ALA A 280 16.64 6.63 0.50
N ASP A 281 16.85 7.92 0.27
CA ASP A 281 18.14 8.43 -0.25
C ASP A 281 19.30 8.15 0.72
N LYS A 282 19.04 8.26 2.02
CA LYS A 282 20.05 8.03 3.06
C LYS A 282 20.41 6.54 3.22
N HIS A 283 19.42 5.65 3.20
CA HIS A 283 19.61 4.25 3.60
C HIS A 283 19.35 3.23 2.48
N CYS A 284 18.43 3.54 1.54
CA CYS A 284 17.92 2.61 0.54
C CYS A 284 18.42 2.89 -0.89
N GLN A 285 19.41 3.77 -1.08
CA GLN A 285 19.84 4.21 -2.42
C GLN A 285 18.69 4.87 -3.23
N GLY A 286 17.75 5.52 -2.55
CA GLY A 286 16.56 6.14 -3.13
C GLY A 286 15.39 5.21 -3.41
N ARG A 287 15.49 3.91 -3.12
CA ARG A 287 14.50 2.88 -3.48
C ARG A 287 13.23 2.99 -2.65
N ILE A 288 12.15 3.46 -3.26
CA ILE A 288 10.83 3.52 -2.64
C ILE A 288 9.73 3.24 -3.66
N ILE A 289 8.72 2.48 -3.26
CA ILE A 289 7.46 2.31 -3.98
C ILE A 289 6.35 2.86 -3.09
N GLY A 290 5.56 3.81 -3.64
CA GLY A 290 4.28 4.22 -3.08
C GLY A 290 3.15 3.42 -3.70
N THR A 291 2.16 3.06 -2.90
CA THR A 291 0.91 2.40 -3.32
C THR A 291 -0.30 3.23 -2.92
N GLY A 292 -1.41 3.04 -3.60
CA GLY A 292 -2.60 3.86 -3.37
C GLY A 292 -3.38 3.52 -2.10
N GLY A 293 -3.53 2.23 -1.77
CA GLY A 293 -4.30 1.81 -0.59
C GLY A 293 -5.78 2.16 -0.62
N GLY A 294 -6.38 2.42 0.54
CA GLY A 294 -7.76 2.87 0.71
C GLY A 294 -8.03 4.27 0.17
N GLY A 295 -9.21 4.78 0.46
CA GLY A 295 -9.70 6.08 -0.01
C GLY A 295 -10.93 5.97 -0.89
N TYR A 296 -12.04 6.49 -0.39
CA TYR A 296 -13.38 6.26 -0.95
C TYR A 296 -14.07 7.56 -1.33
N ASN A 297 -13.55 8.70 -0.89
CA ASN A 297 -13.83 10.01 -1.45
C ASN A 297 -12.93 10.24 -2.67
N ARG A 298 -13.50 10.25 -3.88
CA ARG A 298 -12.78 10.33 -5.15
C ARG A 298 -11.86 11.55 -5.28
N ARG A 299 -12.32 12.70 -4.77
CA ARG A 299 -11.53 13.93 -4.78
C ARG A 299 -10.31 13.83 -3.84
N ASN A 300 -10.52 13.26 -2.66
CA ASN A 300 -9.47 13.09 -1.67
C ASN A 300 -8.36 12.17 -2.19
N LEU A 301 -8.76 10.99 -2.67
CA LEU A 301 -7.78 10.02 -3.17
C LEU A 301 -6.98 10.57 -4.36
N ALA A 302 -7.63 11.24 -5.31
CA ALA A 302 -6.95 11.81 -6.46
C ALA A 302 -5.88 12.83 -6.02
N ARG A 303 -6.22 13.73 -5.10
CA ARG A 303 -5.31 14.74 -4.57
C ARG A 303 -4.18 14.13 -3.73
N ALA A 304 -4.49 13.21 -2.80
CA ALA A 304 -3.50 12.58 -1.94
C ALA A 304 -2.45 11.83 -2.75
N TRP A 305 -2.87 10.98 -3.68
CA TRP A 305 -1.95 10.21 -4.50
C TRP A 305 -1.12 11.10 -5.44
N THR A 306 -1.73 12.15 -5.99
CA THR A 306 -1.00 13.15 -6.79
C THR A 306 0.04 13.88 -5.95
N ARG A 307 -0.23 14.19 -4.67
CA ARG A 307 0.75 14.80 -3.76
C ARG A 307 1.91 13.87 -3.43
N ILE A 308 1.67 12.56 -3.29
CA ILE A 308 2.76 11.57 -3.14
C ILE A 308 3.66 11.60 -4.38
N VAL A 309 3.07 11.52 -5.58
CA VAL A 309 3.83 11.55 -6.84
C VAL A 309 4.61 12.87 -6.98
N GLN A 310 4.00 14.02 -6.66
CA GLN A 310 4.68 15.31 -6.67
C GLN A 310 5.90 15.30 -5.73
N SER A 311 5.75 14.79 -4.51
CA SER A 311 6.88 14.70 -3.56
C SER A 311 8.00 13.79 -4.09
N PHE A 312 7.66 12.73 -4.82
CA PHE A 312 8.65 11.86 -5.46
C PHE A 312 9.41 12.58 -6.58
N VAL A 313 8.71 13.41 -7.37
CA VAL A 313 9.32 14.23 -8.43
C VAL A 313 10.22 15.31 -7.83
N ASP A 314 9.75 16.01 -6.80
CA ASP A 314 10.48 17.12 -6.18
C ASP A 314 11.76 16.66 -5.45
N ALA A 315 11.81 15.39 -5.05
CA ALA A 315 12.96 14.79 -4.34
C ALA A 315 14.01 14.14 -5.28
N ASN A 316 13.82 14.19 -6.61
CA ASN A 316 14.77 13.62 -7.58
C ASN A 316 15.91 14.55 -7.94
#